data_5c7ec1e9daae39b1345c45587a0d615e
#
_entry.id   5c7ec1e9daae39b1345c45587a0d615e
#
_cell.length_a   1.000
_cell.length_b   1.000
_cell.length_c   1.000
_cell.angle_alpha   90.00
_cell.angle_beta   90.00
_cell.angle_gamma   90.00
#
_symmetry.space_group_name_H-M   'P 1'
#
loop_
_entity.id
_entity.type
_entity.pdbx_description
1 polymer ?
#
loop_
_entity_poly.entity_id
_entity_poly.type
_entity_poly.pdbx_seq_one_letter_code
_entity_poly.pdbx_strand_id
1 'polypeptide(L)'
;MVTTEEILKKYSHKIESEIGVKKAPEIYSQDYTQFKQDMLPDMSRYKRWTDSLGSAIKIKLSPKENTKIQRYLDIAHLEVTASQSASLALIAMMLTLFVTFAIILSITFLGSPFPIMLTFLGFILSGFVYYYVYSMPNRLANIWRLKASAQMIPSILYIVIYMKHTSNLERAVQFASQHLEIPLALDFKKVLYDVETGKYQTVKQSLDSYLETWRDYSPEFIESFHLIESSLYEPAEVQRIN
;
A
#
# COMPACT_ATOMS: atom_id res chain seq x y z
N MET A 1 -7.32 58.37 12.68
CA MET A 1 -7.44 57.14 13.47
C MET A 1 -7.42 55.99 12.47
N VAL A 2 -6.37 55.21 12.47
CA VAL A 2 -6.27 54.03 11.61
C VAL A 2 -7.17 52.96 12.21
N THR A 3 -8.17 52.52 11.47
CA THR A 3 -9.15 51.53 11.95
C THR A 3 -8.51 50.15 12.02
N THR A 4 -8.89 49.34 13.01
CA THR A 4 -8.41 47.96 13.20
C THR A 4 -8.56 47.11 11.95
N GLU A 5 -9.55 47.39 11.12
CA GLU A 5 -9.78 46.75 9.83
C GLU A 5 -8.74 47.06 8.74
N GLU A 6 -8.19 48.27 8.72
CA GLU A 6 -7.09 48.63 7.79
C GLU A 6 -5.77 47.97 8.18
N ILE A 7 -5.54 47.81 9.49
CA ILE A 7 -4.36 47.09 10.00
C ILE A 7 -4.49 45.59 9.68
N LEU A 8 -5.64 45.01 9.93
CA LEU A 8 -5.92 43.58 9.59
C LEU A 8 -5.78 43.32 8.10
N LYS A 9 -6.30 44.22 7.24
CA LYS A 9 -6.23 44.05 5.78
C LYS A 9 -4.81 44.20 5.25
N LYS A 10 -3.99 45.06 5.84
CA LYS A 10 -2.59 45.21 5.47
C LYS A 10 -1.72 44.04 5.93
N TYR A 11 -2.01 43.47 7.09
CA TYR A 11 -1.28 42.30 7.60
C TYR A 11 -1.80 40.99 6.96
N SER A 12 -3.09 40.85 6.63
CA SER A 12 -3.58 39.67 5.91
C SER A 12 -2.93 39.57 4.52
N HIS A 13 -2.81 40.69 3.80
CA HIS A 13 -2.15 40.70 2.48
C HIS A 13 -0.64 40.39 2.57
N LYS A 14 0.01 40.81 3.66
CA LYS A 14 1.43 40.52 3.91
C LYS A 14 1.59 39.04 4.35
N ILE A 15 0.69 38.55 5.19
CA ILE A 15 0.63 37.16 5.62
C ILE A 15 0.24 36.25 4.45
N GLU A 16 -0.71 36.63 3.60
CA GLU A 16 -1.04 35.89 2.37
C GLU A 16 0.07 35.90 1.33
N SER A 17 0.89 36.97 1.26
CA SER A 17 2.07 37.00 0.37
C SER A 17 3.28 36.25 0.95
N GLU A 18 3.40 36.13 2.27
CA GLU A 18 4.43 35.33 2.96
C GLU A 18 3.99 33.88 3.21
N ILE A 19 2.69 33.63 3.40
CA ILE A 19 2.03 32.31 3.33
C ILE A 19 1.69 31.97 1.88
N GLY A 20 1.97 32.87 0.93
CA GLY A 20 1.80 32.63 -0.50
C GLY A 20 2.35 31.28 -0.87
N VAL A 21 1.38 30.35 -0.89
CA VAL A 21 1.41 29.02 -1.50
C VAL A 21 2.86 28.48 -1.65
N LYS A 22 3.64 28.47 -0.60
CA LYS A 22 4.48 27.34 -0.34
C LYS A 22 3.47 26.23 -0.09
N LYS A 23 3.13 25.42 -1.13
CA LYS A 23 2.81 24.01 -0.91
C LYS A 23 3.66 23.63 0.27
N ALA A 24 3.03 23.34 1.42
CA ALA A 24 3.75 22.85 2.58
C ALA A 24 4.76 21.87 1.99
N PRO A 25 6.08 22.01 2.24
CA PRO A 25 7.02 21.06 1.70
C PRO A 25 6.38 19.73 2.06
N GLU A 26 6.12 18.89 1.03
CA GLU A 26 5.71 17.55 1.27
C GLU A 26 6.80 17.00 2.17
N ILE A 27 6.60 17.09 3.48
CA ILE A 27 7.47 16.49 4.48
C ILE A 27 7.12 15.01 4.38
N TYR A 28 7.53 14.46 3.23
CA TYR A 28 7.65 13.02 3.12
C TYR A 28 8.65 12.65 4.17
N SER A 29 8.25 11.89 5.17
CA SER A 29 9.20 11.28 6.07
C SER A 29 10.31 10.69 5.19
N GLN A 30 11.51 11.24 5.28
CA GLN A 30 12.64 10.81 4.43
C GLN A 30 12.80 9.29 4.51
N ASP A 31 12.51 8.73 5.67
CA ASP A 31 12.51 7.30 5.95
C ASP A 31 11.51 6.52 5.10
N TYR A 32 10.29 7.04 4.86
CA TYR A 32 9.30 6.35 4.05
C TYR A 32 9.62 6.43 2.56
N THR A 33 10.12 7.59 2.10
CA THR A 33 10.50 7.74 0.68
C THR A 33 11.78 6.97 0.34
N GLN A 34 12.76 6.95 1.23
CA GLN A 34 13.97 6.16 1.07
C GLN A 34 13.64 4.65 1.08
N PHE A 35 12.75 4.23 1.97
CA PHE A 35 12.29 2.87 2.06
C PHE A 35 11.49 2.40 0.82
N LYS A 36 10.76 3.29 0.16
CA LYS A 36 10.04 3.02 -1.08
C LYS A 36 11.00 2.64 -2.23
N GLN A 37 12.25 3.09 -2.16
CA GLN A 37 13.32 2.72 -3.10
C GLN A 37 13.84 1.30 -2.83
N ASP A 38 13.75 0.83 -1.58
CA ASP A 38 14.19 -0.51 -1.15
C ASP A 38 13.11 -1.59 -1.30
N MET A 39 12.03 -1.31 -2.03
CA MET A 39 10.95 -2.27 -2.30
C MET A 39 11.48 -3.58 -2.87
N LEU A 40 10.86 -4.70 -2.46
CA LEU A 40 11.15 -6.02 -3.00
C LEU A 40 11.18 -5.99 -4.54
N PRO A 41 12.20 -6.57 -5.20
CA PRO A 41 12.41 -6.45 -6.65
C PRO A 41 11.20 -6.82 -7.51
N ASP A 42 10.39 -7.79 -7.06
CA ASP A 42 9.20 -8.25 -7.78
C ASP A 42 8.06 -7.22 -7.74
N MET A 43 7.90 -6.51 -6.63
CA MET A 43 6.92 -5.43 -6.49
C MET A 43 7.29 -4.23 -7.34
N SER A 44 8.58 -3.87 -7.38
CA SER A 44 9.06 -2.75 -8.19
C SER A 44 8.95 -3.02 -9.70
N ARG A 45 9.13 -4.28 -10.14
CA ARG A 45 8.91 -4.70 -11.53
C ARG A 45 7.44 -4.63 -11.91
N TYR A 46 6.55 -5.16 -11.08
CA TYR A 46 5.12 -5.10 -11.33
C TYR A 46 4.61 -3.66 -11.40
N LYS A 47 5.01 -2.80 -10.44
CA LYS A 47 4.68 -1.37 -10.46
C LYS A 47 5.10 -0.72 -11.77
N ARG A 48 6.34 -0.92 -12.20
CA ARG A 48 6.89 -0.34 -13.44
C ARG A 48 6.11 -0.76 -14.68
N TRP A 49 5.74 -2.03 -14.78
CA TRP A 49 4.93 -2.53 -15.90
C TRP A 49 3.51 -1.99 -15.86
N THR A 50 2.91 -1.89 -14.68
CA THR A 50 1.56 -1.35 -14.51
C THR A 50 1.52 0.15 -14.84
N ASP A 51 2.51 0.92 -14.43
CA ASP A 51 2.61 2.35 -14.76
C ASP A 51 2.83 2.59 -16.25
N SER A 52 3.70 1.78 -16.89
CA SER A 52 4.03 1.94 -18.31
C SER A 52 2.91 1.47 -19.24
N LEU A 53 2.38 0.28 -19.02
CA LEU A 53 1.43 -0.39 -19.90
C LEU A 53 -0.01 -0.22 -19.43
N GLY A 54 -0.26 -0.30 -18.12
CA GLY A 54 -1.60 -0.25 -17.55
C GLY A 54 -2.29 1.11 -17.73
N SER A 55 -1.55 2.18 -18.01
CA SER A 55 -2.09 3.51 -18.30
C SER A 55 -2.62 3.64 -19.75
N ALA A 56 -2.21 2.74 -20.68
CA ALA A 56 -2.57 2.81 -22.10
C ALA A 56 -4.07 2.56 -22.35
N ILE A 57 -4.71 1.73 -21.54
CA ILE A 57 -6.13 1.38 -21.66
C ILE A 57 -6.83 1.66 -20.33
N LYS A 58 -7.90 2.46 -20.36
CA LYS A 58 -8.72 2.69 -19.16
C LYS A 58 -9.89 1.71 -19.12
N ILE A 59 -9.81 0.69 -18.27
CA ILE A 59 -10.87 -0.28 -18.07
C ILE A 59 -11.76 0.18 -16.91
N LYS A 60 -13.07 0.17 -17.12
CA LYS A 60 -14.05 0.38 -16.05
C LYS A 60 -14.32 -0.97 -15.36
N LEU A 61 -13.84 -1.10 -14.13
CA LEU A 61 -14.13 -2.24 -13.27
C LEU A 61 -15.47 -2.08 -12.55
N SER A 62 -16.09 -3.20 -12.18
CA SER A 62 -17.21 -3.17 -11.23
C SER A 62 -16.78 -2.55 -9.90
N PRO A 63 -17.64 -1.78 -9.20
CA PRO A 63 -17.28 -1.17 -7.90
C PRO A 63 -16.72 -2.18 -6.89
N LYS A 64 -17.29 -3.38 -6.83
CA LYS A 64 -16.82 -4.46 -5.94
C LYS A 64 -15.41 -4.95 -6.29
N GLU A 65 -15.14 -5.15 -7.58
CA GLU A 65 -13.82 -5.59 -8.04
C GLU A 65 -12.77 -4.51 -7.86
N ASN A 66 -13.13 -3.26 -8.16
CA ASN A 66 -12.25 -2.12 -7.97
C ASN A 66 -11.79 -2.01 -6.51
N THR A 67 -12.72 -2.04 -5.56
CA THR A 67 -12.41 -1.99 -4.12
C THR A 67 -11.57 -3.19 -3.69
N LYS A 68 -11.87 -4.40 -4.19
CA LYS A 68 -11.13 -5.62 -3.84
C LYS A 68 -9.68 -5.57 -4.34
N ILE A 69 -9.47 -5.22 -5.60
CA ILE A 69 -8.12 -5.14 -6.19
C ILE A 69 -7.34 -4.01 -5.54
N GLN A 70 -7.98 -2.84 -5.33
CA GLN A 70 -7.32 -1.70 -4.68
C GLN A 70 -6.85 -2.05 -3.27
N ARG A 71 -7.67 -2.76 -2.48
CA ARG A 71 -7.27 -3.24 -1.15
C ARG A 71 -6.01 -4.12 -1.20
N TYR A 72 -5.86 -4.99 -2.20
CA TYR A 72 -4.65 -5.79 -2.35
C TYR A 72 -3.43 -4.95 -2.73
N LEU A 73 -3.61 -3.96 -3.60
CA LEU A 73 -2.53 -3.04 -4.00
C LEU A 73 -2.07 -2.18 -2.82
N ASP A 74 -3.01 -1.70 -2.01
CA ASP A 74 -2.73 -0.90 -0.81
C ASP A 74 -1.96 -1.70 0.25
N ILE A 75 -2.31 -2.99 0.45
CA ILE A 75 -1.59 -3.90 1.35
C ILE A 75 -0.15 -4.13 0.88
N ALA A 76 0.05 -4.26 -0.41
CA ALA A 76 1.38 -4.42 -1.00
C ALA A 76 2.14 -3.09 -1.18
N HIS A 77 1.61 -1.97 -0.67
CA HIS A 77 2.15 -0.61 -0.83
C HIS A 77 2.42 -0.20 -2.28
N LEU A 78 1.62 -0.73 -3.22
CA LEU A 78 1.72 -0.42 -4.63
C LEU A 78 0.85 0.80 -4.94
N GLU A 79 1.47 1.89 -5.38
CA GLU A 79 0.79 3.14 -5.78
C GLU A 79 0.30 3.05 -7.22
N VAL A 80 -0.51 2.05 -7.50
CA VAL A 80 -1.16 1.86 -8.80
C VAL A 80 -2.66 1.69 -8.60
N THR A 81 -3.45 2.06 -9.59
CA THR A 81 -4.90 1.91 -9.52
C THR A 81 -5.34 0.52 -9.94
N ALA A 82 -6.45 0.05 -9.37
CA ALA A 82 -7.04 -1.23 -9.75
C ALA A 82 -7.35 -1.31 -11.27
N SER A 83 -7.74 -0.19 -11.87
CA SER A 83 -7.97 -0.08 -13.31
C SER A 83 -6.69 -0.33 -14.11
N GLN A 84 -5.54 0.24 -13.69
CA GLN A 84 -4.25 0.04 -14.35
C GLN A 84 -3.79 -1.43 -14.25
N SER A 85 -3.99 -2.06 -13.08
CA SER A 85 -3.69 -3.47 -12.88
C SER A 85 -4.51 -4.39 -13.79
N ALA A 86 -5.81 -4.15 -13.93
CA ALA A 86 -6.67 -4.90 -14.84
C ALA A 86 -6.31 -4.64 -16.32
N SER A 87 -5.94 -3.41 -16.66
CA SER A 87 -5.49 -3.03 -18.00
C SER A 87 -4.21 -3.78 -18.39
N LEU A 88 -3.25 -3.91 -17.46
CA LEU A 88 -2.04 -4.69 -17.68
C LEU A 88 -2.36 -6.15 -18.02
N ALA A 89 -3.31 -6.77 -17.30
CA ALA A 89 -3.73 -8.15 -17.57
C ALA A 89 -4.34 -8.30 -18.98
N LEU A 90 -5.16 -7.34 -19.39
CA LEU A 90 -5.77 -7.36 -20.72
C LEU A 90 -4.74 -7.12 -21.82
N ILE A 91 -3.79 -6.20 -21.62
CA ILE A 91 -2.69 -5.96 -22.57
C ILE A 91 -1.83 -7.22 -22.70
N ALA A 92 -1.51 -7.89 -21.60
CA ALA A 92 -0.73 -9.13 -21.64
C ALA A 92 -1.46 -10.24 -22.42
N MET A 93 -2.79 -10.35 -22.26
CA MET A 93 -3.63 -11.27 -23.03
C MET A 93 -3.60 -10.92 -24.54
N MET A 94 -3.79 -9.65 -24.88
CA MET A 94 -3.77 -9.19 -26.27
C MET A 94 -2.41 -9.42 -26.92
N LEU A 95 -1.33 -9.17 -26.18
CA LEU A 95 0.01 -9.42 -26.67
C LEU A 95 0.25 -10.90 -26.98
N THR A 96 -0.17 -11.80 -26.09
CA THR A 96 -0.04 -13.25 -26.32
C THR A 96 -0.89 -13.72 -27.49
N LEU A 97 -2.11 -13.21 -27.65
CA LEU A 97 -2.94 -13.48 -28.84
C LEU A 97 -2.28 -12.97 -30.11
N PHE A 98 -1.71 -11.76 -30.09
CA PHE A 98 -1.04 -11.21 -31.25
C PHE A 98 0.18 -12.06 -31.66
N VAL A 99 1.00 -12.46 -30.68
CA VAL A 99 2.18 -13.31 -30.94
C VAL A 99 1.77 -14.66 -31.51
N THR A 100 0.74 -15.31 -30.92
CA THR A 100 0.25 -16.60 -31.43
C THR A 100 -0.32 -16.47 -32.85
N PHE A 101 -1.06 -15.41 -33.12
CA PHE A 101 -1.57 -15.11 -34.45
C PHE A 101 -0.46 -14.89 -35.48
N ALA A 102 0.58 -14.13 -35.11
CA ALA A 102 1.74 -13.91 -35.98
C ALA A 102 2.49 -15.21 -36.33
N ILE A 103 2.64 -16.10 -35.34
CA ILE A 103 3.23 -17.43 -35.55
C ILE A 103 2.40 -18.26 -36.53
N ILE A 104 1.07 -18.30 -36.33
CA ILE A 104 0.14 -19.05 -37.19
C ILE A 104 0.22 -18.52 -38.65
N LEU A 105 0.21 -17.19 -38.81
CA LEU A 105 0.31 -16.54 -40.12
C LEU A 105 1.63 -16.91 -40.79
N SER A 106 2.74 -16.88 -40.06
CA SER A 106 4.06 -17.24 -40.56
C SER A 106 4.13 -18.70 -41.06
N ILE A 107 3.58 -19.64 -40.27
CA ILE A 107 3.52 -21.08 -40.63
C ILE A 107 2.69 -21.28 -41.90
N THR A 108 1.53 -20.61 -41.98
CA THR A 108 0.64 -20.73 -43.15
C THR A 108 1.28 -20.13 -44.41
N PHE A 109 2.02 -19.02 -44.28
CA PHE A 109 2.72 -18.39 -45.38
C PHE A 109 3.87 -19.23 -45.92
N LEU A 110 4.48 -20.09 -45.10
CA LEU A 110 5.49 -21.07 -45.52
C LEU A 110 4.88 -22.30 -46.26
N GLY A 111 3.57 -22.30 -46.54
CA GLY A 111 2.88 -23.38 -47.29
C GLY A 111 2.47 -24.56 -46.44
N SER A 112 2.53 -24.47 -45.11
CA SER A 112 2.08 -25.50 -44.23
C SER A 112 0.52 -25.42 -44.03
N PRO A 113 -0.19 -26.55 -43.80
CA PRO A 113 -1.63 -26.52 -43.52
C PRO A 113 -1.89 -25.72 -42.23
N PHE A 114 -3.07 -25.09 -42.16
CA PHE A 114 -3.47 -24.28 -41.02
C PHE A 114 -3.38 -25.07 -39.68
N PRO A 115 -2.57 -24.60 -38.70
CA PRO A 115 -2.29 -25.38 -37.50
C PRO A 115 -3.38 -25.19 -36.43
N ILE A 116 -4.51 -25.91 -36.60
CA ILE A 116 -5.69 -25.82 -35.71
C ILE A 116 -5.31 -26.05 -34.25
N MET A 117 -4.48 -27.05 -33.98
CA MET A 117 -4.02 -27.36 -32.61
C MET A 117 -3.27 -26.22 -31.97
N LEU A 118 -2.40 -25.53 -32.73
CA LEU A 118 -1.66 -24.37 -32.24
C LEU A 118 -2.58 -23.19 -31.94
N THR A 119 -3.64 -23.02 -32.71
CA THR A 119 -4.65 -21.99 -32.48
C THR A 119 -5.36 -22.20 -31.15
N PHE A 120 -5.85 -23.41 -30.86
CA PHE A 120 -6.46 -23.73 -29.57
C PHE A 120 -5.50 -23.55 -28.41
N LEU A 121 -4.25 -24.00 -28.57
CA LEU A 121 -3.21 -23.82 -27.55
C LEU A 121 -2.94 -22.33 -27.28
N GLY A 122 -2.91 -21.50 -28.32
CA GLY A 122 -2.74 -20.05 -28.19
C GLY A 122 -3.87 -19.38 -27.42
N PHE A 123 -5.12 -19.76 -27.65
CA PHE A 123 -6.25 -19.25 -26.88
C PHE A 123 -6.17 -19.66 -25.41
N ILE A 124 -5.87 -20.93 -25.13
CA ILE A 124 -5.71 -21.42 -23.75
C ILE A 124 -4.58 -20.69 -23.04
N LEU A 125 -3.43 -20.53 -23.71
CA LEU A 125 -2.27 -19.82 -23.15
C LEU A 125 -2.59 -18.35 -22.85
N SER A 126 -3.28 -17.68 -23.76
CA SER A 126 -3.69 -16.28 -23.56
C SER A 126 -4.63 -16.11 -22.39
N GLY A 127 -5.61 -17.01 -22.22
CA GLY A 127 -6.49 -17.03 -21.04
C GLY A 127 -5.73 -17.30 -19.74
N PHE A 128 -4.74 -18.19 -19.77
CA PHE A 128 -3.87 -18.45 -18.62
C PHE A 128 -3.03 -17.22 -18.24
N VAL A 129 -2.43 -16.55 -19.22
CA VAL A 129 -1.65 -15.32 -19.00
C VAL A 129 -2.53 -14.22 -18.41
N TYR A 130 -3.75 -14.04 -18.94
CA TYR A 130 -4.71 -13.10 -18.38
C TYR A 130 -4.98 -13.39 -16.89
N TYR A 131 -5.36 -14.62 -16.58
CA TYR A 131 -5.65 -15.02 -15.20
C TYR A 131 -4.43 -14.86 -14.28
N TYR A 132 -3.25 -15.22 -14.76
CA TYR A 132 -2.01 -15.09 -14.01
C TYR A 132 -1.69 -13.63 -13.65
N VAL A 133 -1.74 -12.73 -14.64
CA VAL A 133 -1.44 -11.29 -14.43
C VAL A 133 -2.56 -10.62 -13.61
N TYR A 134 -3.82 -10.94 -13.87
CA TYR A 134 -4.96 -10.42 -13.11
C TYR A 134 -4.91 -10.81 -11.63
N SER A 135 -4.38 -11.97 -11.29
CA SER A 135 -4.24 -12.44 -9.90
C SER A 135 -2.99 -11.92 -9.18
N MET A 136 -2.10 -11.21 -9.88
CA MET A 136 -0.83 -10.70 -9.30
C MET A 136 -1.02 -9.81 -8.06
N PRO A 137 -1.96 -8.84 -8.00
CA PRO A 137 -2.19 -8.04 -6.80
C PRO A 137 -2.47 -8.88 -5.56
N ASN A 138 -3.33 -9.89 -5.71
CA ASN A 138 -3.65 -10.81 -4.61
C ASN A 138 -2.42 -11.62 -4.15
N ARG A 139 -1.62 -12.11 -5.10
CA ARG A 139 -0.38 -12.86 -4.77
C ARG A 139 0.63 -11.99 -4.05
N LEU A 140 0.83 -10.76 -4.50
CA LEU A 140 1.75 -9.81 -3.87
C LEU A 140 1.28 -9.45 -2.45
N ALA A 141 -0.01 -9.19 -2.26
CA ALA A 141 -0.60 -8.95 -0.95
C ALA A 141 -0.42 -10.15 0.01
N ASN A 142 -0.60 -11.37 -0.50
CA ASN A 142 -0.43 -12.58 0.31
C ASN A 142 1.04 -12.82 0.68
N ILE A 143 1.99 -12.57 -0.24
CA ILE A 143 3.43 -12.65 0.05
C ILE A 143 3.80 -11.61 1.12
N TRP A 144 3.26 -10.38 1.01
CA TRP A 144 3.47 -9.32 1.98
C TRP A 144 2.98 -9.75 3.38
N ARG A 145 1.73 -10.22 3.45
CA ARG A 145 1.13 -10.70 4.71
C ARG A 145 1.89 -11.84 5.34
N LEU A 146 2.31 -12.84 4.55
CA LEU A 146 3.06 -13.98 5.04
C LEU A 146 4.40 -13.55 5.66
N LYS A 147 5.10 -12.62 5.03
CA LYS A 147 6.35 -12.07 5.57
C LYS A 147 6.12 -11.20 6.80
N ALA A 148 5.04 -10.40 6.81
CA ALA A 148 4.70 -9.55 7.94
C ALA A 148 4.29 -10.39 9.17
N SER A 149 3.54 -11.48 8.96
CA SER A 149 3.09 -12.34 10.07
C SER A 149 4.25 -12.95 10.86
N ALA A 150 5.37 -13.23 10.23
CA ALA A 150 6.57 -13.72 10.91
C ALA A 150 7.16 -12.72 11.91
N GLN A 151 6.82 -11.43 11.77
CA GLN A 151 7.34 -10.35 12.61
C GLN A 151 6.33 -9.80 13.62
N MET A 152 5.13 -10.36 13.68
CA MET A 152 4.08 -9.90 14.62
C MET A 152 4.52 -10.00 16.07
N ILE A 153 5.08 -11.15 16.48
CA ILE A 153 5.54 -11.37 17.86
C ILE A 153 6.68 -10.40 18.23
N PRO A 154 7.76 -10.26 17.44
CA PRO A 154 8.77 -9.25 17.70
C PRO A 154 8.21 -7.83 17.78
N SER A 155 7.23 -7.47 16.94
CA SER A 155 6.66 -6.13 16.93
C SER A 155 5.92 -5.80 18.22
N ILE A 156 5.10 -6.73 18.70
CA ILE A 156 4.40 -6.61 19.98
C ILE A 156 5.42 -6.44 21.11
N LEU A 157 6.49 -7.28 21.11
CA LEU A 157 7.51 -7.23 22.14
C LEU A 157 8.23 -5.88 22.16
N TYR A 158 8.65 -5.34 21.02
CA TYR A 158 9.29 -4.02 20.94
C TYR A 158 8.38 -2.90 21.47
N ILE A 159 7.11 -2.93 21.09
CA ILE A 159 6.15 -1.92 21.54
C ILE A 159 5.92 -2.03 23.04
N VAL A 160 5.69 -3.22 23.58
CA VAL A 160 5.46 -3.45 25.02
C VAL A 160 6.67 -3.00 25.84
N ILE A 161 7.90 -3.40 25.45
CA ILE A 161 9.12 -3.00 26.17
C ILE A 161 9.26 -1.48 26.15
N TYR A 162 9.07 -0.84 25.01
CA TYR A 162 9.20 0.62 24.91
C TYR A 162 8.13 1.35 25.71
N MET A 163 6.88 0.86 25.65
CA MET A 163 5.74 1.42 26.38
C MET A 163 5.92 1.33 27.89
N LYS A 164 6.52 0.25 28.40
CA LYS A 164 6.85 0.07 29.81
C LYS A 164 7.75 1.19 30.34
N HIS A 165 8.63 1.75 29.49
CA HIS A 165 9.56 2.80 29.88
C HIS A 165 9.04 4.21 29.64
N THR A 166 8.23 4.43 28.61
CA THR A 166 7.89 5.80 28.16
C THR A 166 6.39 6.12 28.16
N SER A 167 5.52 5.12 28.23
CA SER A 167 4.06 5.27 28.13
C SER A 167 3.59 6.09 26.90
N ASN A 168 4.38 6.07 25.80
CA ASN A 168 4.13 6.84 24.59
C ASN A 168 4.05 5.90 23.38
N LEU A 169 2.81 5.70 22.87
CA LEU A 169 2.53 4.79 21.76
C LEU A 169 3.22 5.23 20.46
N GLU A 170 3.26 6.52 20.16
CA GLU A 170 3.88 7.05 18.94
C GLU A 170 5.36 6.69 18.87
N ARG A 171 6.09 6.97 19.96
CA ARG A 171 7.51 6.62 20.06
C ARG A 171 7.76 5.12 20.08
N ALA A 172 6.83 4.35 20.65
CA ALA A 172 6.92 2.89 20.65
C ALA A 172 6.76 2.31 19.23
N VAL A 173 5.80 2.82 18.46
CA VAL A 173 5.61 2.44 17.04
C VAL A 173 6.81 2.88 16.20
N GLN A 174 7.34 4.09 16.44
CA GLN A 174 8.55 4.57 15.79
C GLN A 174 9.76 3.66 16.09
N PHE A 175 9.98 3.32 17.35
CA PHE A 175 11.04 2.41 17.76
C PHE A 175 10.89 1.04 17.11
N ALA A 176 9.69 0.45 17.13
CA ALA A 176 9.42 -0.81 16.47
C ALA A 176 9.69 -0.75 14.96
N SER A 177 9.28 0.34 14.29
CA SER A 177 9.53 0.54 12.86
C SER A 177 11.00 0.59 12.46
N GLN A 178 11.88 0.96 13.39
CA GLN A 178 13.33 1.04 13.19
C GLN A 178 14.06 -0.29 13.43
N HIS A 179 13.46 -1.19 14.22
CA HIS A 179 14.08 -2.44 14.65
C HIS A 179 13.46 -3.69 14.01
N LEU A 180 12.33 -3.55 13.35
CA LEU A 180 11.71 -4.62 12.57
C LEU A 180 12.32 -4.70 11.17
N GLU A 181 12.15 -5.85 10.55
CA GLU A 181 12.48 -6.04 9.14
C GLU A 181 11.27 -5.73 8.24
N ILE A 182 11.55 -5.60 6.94
CA ILE A 182 10.52 -5.53 5.90
C ILE A 182 9.75 -6.87 5.85
N PRO A 183 8.41 -6.86 5.82
CA PRO A 183 7.52 -5.75 5.47
C PRO A 183 6.92 -4.97 6.65
N LEU A 184 6.88 -5.53 7.86
CA LEU A 184 6.14 -4.92 8.98
C LEU A 184 6.72 -3.57 9.43
N ALA A 185 8.05 -3.41 9.31
CA ALA A 185 8.70 -2.11 9.52
C ALA A 185 8.11 -1.01 8.62
N LEU A 186 7.79 -1.36 7.36
CA LEU A 186 7.19 -0.42 6.43
C LEU A 186 5.75 -0.07 6.79
N ASP A 187 5.00 -1.07 7.21
CA ASP A 187 3.61 -0.86 7.62
C ASP A 187 3.56 0.14 8.79
N PHE A 188 4.46 0.01 9.77
CA PHE A 188 4.54 0.95 10.89
C PHE A 188 5.07 2.32 10.49
N LYS A 189 6.03 2.40 9.58
CA LYS A 189 6.47 3.69 9.00
C LYS A 189 5.34 4.37 8.26
N LYS A 190 4.50 3.61 7.56
CA LYS A 190 3.31 4.15 6.89
C LYS A 190 2.27 4.66 7.88
N VAL A 191 2.07 3.95 9.00
CA VAL A 191 1.17 4.41 10.08
C VAL A 191 1.59 5.80 10.58
N LEU A 192 2.89 6.03 10.81
CA LEU A 192 3.42 7.32 11.24
C LEU A 192 3.32 8.38 10.12
N TYR A 193 3.67 8.01 8.90
CA TYR A 193 3.56 8.88 7.73
C TYR A 193 2.13 9.37 7.48
N ASP A 194 1.14 8.50 7.60
CA ASP A 194 -0.27 8.84 7.40
C ASP A 194 -0.76 9.88 8.45
N VAL A 195 -0.12 9.95 9.62
CA VAL A 195 -0.38 11.01 10.63
C VAL A 195 0.36 12.30 10.29
N GLU A 196 1.64 12.22 9.92
CA GLU A 196 2.45 13.37 9.51
C GLU A 196 1.84 14.11 8.30
N THR A 197 1.24 13.37 7.38
CA THR A 197 0.55 13.92 6.20
C THR A 197 -0.87 14.41 6.48
N GLY A 198 -1.36 14.26 7.72
CA GLY A 198 -2.70 14.72 8.12
C GLY A 198 -3.85 13.84 7.66
N LYS A 199 -3.58 12.62 7.19
CA LYS A 199 -4.61 11.65 6.83
C LYS A 199 -5.36 11.13 8.07
N TYR A 200 -4.66 10.99 9.18
CA TYR A 200 -5.21 10.69 10.50
C TYR A 200 -4.75 11.73 11.52
N GLN A 201 -5.57 11.97 12.54
CA GLN A 201 -5.24 12.97 13.57
C GLN A 201 -4.27 12.44 14.63
N THR A 202 -4.27 11.13 14.86
CA THR A 202 -3.45 10.47 15.88
C THR A 202 -2.85 9.17 15.37
N VAL A 203 -1.69 8.78 15.93
CA VAL A 203 -1.06 7.49 15.63
C VAL A 203 -1.97 6.33 15.99
N LYS A 204 -2.77 6.46 17.06
CA LYS A 204 -3.76 5.46 17.43
C LYS A 204 -4.75 5.21 16.30
N GLN A 205 -5.37 6.27 15.76
CA GLN A 205 -6.35 6.12 14.66
C GLN A 205 -5.73 5.51 13.40
N SER A 206 -4.50 5.90 13.07
CA SER A 206 -3.78 5.34 11.93
C SER A 206 -3.44 3.87 12.15
N LEU A 207 -3.01 3.52 13.36
CA LEU A 207 -2.69 2.15 13.75
C LEU A 207 -3.94 1.26 13.76
N ASP A 208 -5.06 1.72 14.32
CA ASP A 208 -6.34 0.99 14.31
C ASP A 208 -6.80 0.70 12.87
N SER A 209 -6.69 1.70 11.98
CA SER A 209 -7.01 1.54 10.57
C SER A 209 -6.10 0.51 9.88
N TYR A 210 -4.82 0.48 10.23
CA TYR A 210 -3.88 -0.53 9.76
C TYR A 210 -4.22 -1.93 10.31
N LEU A 211 -4.45 -2.05 11.61
CA LEU A 211 -4.79 -3.31 12.27
C LEU A 211 -6.06 -3.93 11.70
N GLU A 212 -7.03 -3.12 11.30
CA GLU A 212 -8.25 -3.59 10.63
C GLU A 212 -7.97 -4.40 9.36
N THR A 213 -6.85 -4.15 8.66
CA THR A 213 -6.44 -4.94 7.49
C THR A 213 -6.08 -6.40 7.83
N TRP A 214 -5.84 -6.68 9.11
CA TRP A 214 -5.47 -7.99 9.63
C TRP A 214 -6.65 -8.79 10.19
N ARG A 215 -7.85 -8.21 10.26
CA ARG A 215 -9.04 -8.84 10.88
C ARG A 215 -9.32 -10.24 10.36
N ASP A 216 -9.22 -10.43 9.04
CA ASP A 216 -9.52 -11.71 8.39
C ASP A 216 -8.36 -12.73 8.46
N TYR A 217 -7.18 -12.33 9.00
CA TYR A 217 -5.96 -13.13 8.93
C TYR A 217 -5.34 -13.44 10.29
N SER A 218 -5.35 -12.50 11.20
CA SER A 218 -4.77 -12.63 12.55
C SER A 218 -5.49 -11.69 13.52
N PRO A 219 -6.68 -12.06 13.99
CA PRO A 219 -7.41 -11.27 14.99
C PRO A 219 -6.63 -11.16 16.30
N GLU A 220 -5.80 -12.16 16.65
CA GLU A 220 -4.97 -12.16 17.85
C GLU A 220 -3.93 -11.01 17.84
N PHE A 221 -3.47 -10.63 16.65
CA PHE A 221 -2.59 -9.47 16.49
C PHE A 221 -3.29 -8.17 16.87
N ILE A 222 -4.55 -8.01 16.46
CA ILE A 222 -5.38 -6.86 16.81
C ILE A 222 -5.65 -6.83 18.30
N GLU A 223 -6.07 -7.95 18.89
CA GLU A 223 -6.32 -8.05 20.32
C GLU A 223 -5.08 -7.69 21.15
N SER A 224 -3.90 -8.12 20.73
CA SER A 224 -2.65 -7.78 21.42
C SER A 224 -2.40 -6.28 21.45
N PHE A 225 -2.69 -5.55 20.38
CA PHE A 225 -2.58 -4.09 20.35
C PHE A 225 -3.63 -3.41 21.20
N HIS A 226 -4.88 -3.87 21.19
CA HIS A 226 -5.93 -3.34 22.05
C HIS A 226 -5.63 -3.55 23.53
N LEU A 227 -5.02 -4.67 23.91
CA LEU A 227 -4.55 -4.90 25.27
C LEU A 227 -3.42 -3.94 25.68
N ILE A 228 -2.47 -3.67 24.76
CA ILE A 228 -1.40 -2.68 24.99
C ILE A 228 -2.01 -1.29 25.18
N GLU A 229 -2.97 -0.91 24.35
CA GLU A 229 -3.64 0.38 24.44
C GLU A 229 -4.45 0.50 25.72
N SER A 230 -5.23 -0.51 26.08
CA SER A 230 -6.04 -0.49 27.31
C SER A 230 -5.16 -0.34 28.55
N SER A 231 -4.00 -0.96 28.57
CA SER A 231 -3.02 -0.83 29.66
C SER A 231 -2.50 0.59 29.87
N LEU A 232 -2.60 1.46 28.85
CA LEU A 232 -2.26 2.89 28.97
C LEU A 232 -3.33 3.73 29.66
N TYR A 233 -4.59 3.28 29.53
CA TYR A 233 -5.75 4.03 30.05
C TYR A 233 -6.25 3.49 31.38
N GLU A 234 -5.76 2.31 31.84
CA GLU A 234 -6.06 1.86 33.19
C GLU A 234 -5.25 2.72 34.16
N PRO A 235 -5.91 3.58 34.95
CA PRO A 235 -5.22 4.32 35.98
C PRO A 235 -4.65 3.33 36.98
N ALA A 236 -3.51 3.68 37.56
CA ALA A 236 -2.75 2.92 38.55
C ALA A 236 -3.55 2.62 39.86
N GLU A 237 -4.86 2.38 39.79
CA GLU A 237 -5.71 2.01 40.94
C GLU A 237 -5.48 0.57 41.41
N VAL A 238 -5.01 -0.31 40.52
CA VAL A 238 -4.74 -1.72 40.90
C VAL A 238 -3.45 -1.88 41.71
N GLN A 239 -2.56 -0.90 41.76
CA GLN A 239 -1.35 -0.96 42.61
C GLN A 239 -1.57 -0.50 44.07
N ARG A 240 -2.76 -0.10 44.45
CA ARG A 240 -3.07 0.32 45.84
C ARG A 240 -3.70 -0.76 46.70
N ILE A 241 -3.88 -1.97 46.20
CA ILE A 241 -4.57 -3.07 46.95
C ILE A 241 -3.60 -4.27 47.22
N ASN A 242 -2.28 -3.99 47.30
CA ASN A 242 -1.39 -5.00 47.90
C ASN A 242 -0.39 -4.31 48.84
#